data_4b9f97e8b51758fe05db5b281cbbb2f9
#
_entry.id   4b9f97e8b51758fe05db5b281cbbb2f9
#
_cell.length_a   1.000
_cell.length_b   1.000
_cell.length_c   1.000
_cell.angle_alpha   90.00
_cell.angle_beta   90.00
_cell.angle_gamma   90.00
#
_symmetry.space_group_name_H-M   'P 1'
#
loop_
_entity.id
_entity.type
_entity.pdbx_description
1 polymer ?
#
loop_
_entity_poly.entity_id
_entity_poly.type
_entity_poly.pdbx_seq_one_letter_code
_entity_poly.pdbx_strand_id
1 'polypeptide(L)'
;MILTMNKLYSYNELTNSKYRKAVIVFLTFVSLGIALFCFMKRGNGESYASLSLFRSGNGWGYEIRLDDKRIIYQPVIPAIDSACPFPTRESAEQIGKQVLERIRDGKTFSLTREEVERILINHHPGNPGQ
;
A
#
# COMPACT_ATOMS: atom_id res chain seq x y z
N MET A 1 -43.49 -32.14 -48.16
CA MET A 1 -42.41 -32.61 -47.31
C MET A 1 -41.19 -31.68 -47.37
N ILE A 2 -40.85 -31.04 -48.49
CA ILE A 2 -39.70 -30.13 -48.65
C ILE A 2 -39.93 -28.78 -47.95
N LEU A 3 -41.16 -28.24 -47.92
CA LEU A 3 -41.52 -26.96 -47.27
C LEU A 3 -41.41 -26.97 -45.74
N THR A 4 -41.64 -28.12 -45.10
CA THR A 4 -41.52 -28.27 -43.65
C THR A 4 -40.07 -28.33 -43.19
N MET A 5 -39.19 -28.94 -43.96
CA MET A 5 -37.74 -28.96 -43.62
C MET A 5 -37.09 -27.59 -43.79
N ASN A 6 -37.46 -26.83 -44.83
CA ASN A 6 -36.94 -25.46 -45.00
C ASN A 6 -37.40 -24.51 -43.90
N LYS A 7 -38.62 -24.68 -43.39
CA LYS A 7 -39.14 -23.87 -42.29
C LYS A 7 -38.47 -24.19 -40.95
N LEU A 8 -38.17 -25.46 -40.72
CA LEU A 8 -37.41 -25.90 -39.55
C LEU A 8 -35.94 -25.43 -39.58
N TYR A 9 -35.32 -25.45 -40.77
CA TYR A 9 -33.96 -24.97 -40.95
C TYR A 9 -33.85 -23.46 -40.69
N SER A 10 -34.81 -22.68 -41.23
CA SER A 10 -34.89 -21.22 -41.00
C SER A 10 -35.16 -20.87 -39.55
N TYR A 11 -35.95 -21.69 -38.83
CA TYR A 11 -36.20 -21.45 -37.39
C TYR A 11 -34.96 -21.70 -36.55
N ASN A 12 -34.18 -22.74 -36.83
CA ASN A 12 -32.93 -23.03 -36.13
C ASN A 12 -31.84 -21.96 -36.37
N GLU A 13 -31.75 -21.40 -37.55
CA GLU A 13 -30.81 -20.30 -37.81
C GLU A 13 -31.18 -19.03 -37.07
N LEU A 14 -32.45 -18.67 -37.00
CA LEU A 14 -32.93 -17.47 -36.30
C LEU A 14 -32.79 -17.58 -34.80
N THR A 15 -33.05 -18.74 -34.21
CA THR A 15 -32.85 -18.97 -32.77
C THR A 15 -31.36 -19.00 -32.42
N ASN A 16 -30.55 -19.64 -33.22
CA ASN A 16 -29.10 -19.69 -33.03
C ASN A 16 -28.44 -18.29 -33.12
N SER A 17 -28.90 -17.44 -34.03
CA SER A 17 -28.43 -16.06 -34.18
C SER A 17 -28.79 -15.19 -32.96
N LYS A 18 -30.00 -15.32 -32.43
CA LYS A 18 -30.42 -14.57 -31.22
C LYS A 18 -29.66 -15.02 -29.97
N TYR A 19 -29.50 -16.33 -29.76
CA TYR A 19 -28.71 -16.86 -28.65
C TYR A 19 -27.23 -16.50 -28.78
N ARG A 20 -26.64 -16.53 -29.95
CA ARG A 20 -25.26 -16.12 -30.18
C ARG A 20 -25.04 -14.66 -29.80
N LYS A 21 -25.93 -13.76 -30.18
CA LYS A 21 -25.89 -12.35 -29.80
C LYS A 21 -26.04 -12.17 -28.27
N ALA A 22 -26.98 -12.86 -27.66
CA ALA A 22 -27.20 -12.81 -26.22
C ALA A 22 -25.97 -13.32 -25.44
N VAL A 23 -25.35 -14.41 -25.88
CA VAL A 23 -24.14 -14.96 -25.26
C VAL A 23 -22.97 -13.99 -25.43
N ILE A 24 -22.79 -13.36 -26.56
CA ILE A 24 -21.71 -12.37 -26.78
C ILE A 24 -21.93 -11.18 -25.86
N VAL A 25 -23.15 -10.65 -25.76
CA VAL A 25 -23.47 -9.53 -24.87
C VAL A 25 -23.21 -9.92 -23.40
N PHE A 26 -23.62 -11.10 -22.98
CA PHE A 26 -23.37 -11.60 -21.63
C PHE A 26 -21.87 -11.72 -21.31
N LEU A 27 -21.09 -12.29 -22.24
CA LEU A 27 -19.63 -12.43 -22.08
C LEU A 27 -18.92 -11.07 -22.01
N THR A 28 -19.39 -10.07 -22.78
CA THR A 28 -18.81 -8.72 -22.71
C THR A 28 -19.10 -8.04 -21.37
N PHE A 29 -20.30 -8.21 -20.80
CA PHE A 29 -20.62 -7.70 -19.47
C PHE A 29 -19.80 -8.38 -18.37
N VAL A 30 -19.63 -9.69 -18.42
CA VAL A 30 -18.79 -10.44 -17.48
C VAL A 30 -17.34 -10.00 -17.58
N SER A 31 -16.81 -9.85 -18.79
CA SER A 31 -15.43 -9.37 -19.02
C SER A 31 -15.22 -7.96 -18.47
N LEU A 32 -16.17 -7.05 -18.72
CA LEU A 32 -16.12 -5.69 -18.20
C LEU A 32 -16.19 -5.66 -16.67
N GLY A 33 -17.05 -6.49 -16.08
CA GLY A 33 -17.17 -6.64 -14.62
C GLY A 33 -15.87 -7.13 -13.97
N ILE A 34 -15.22 -8.13 -14.58
CA ILE A 34 -13.93 -8.64 -14.11
C ILE A 34 -12.84 -7.55 -14.23
N ALA A 35 -12.81 -6.82 -15.34
CA ALA A 35 -11.85 -5.74 -15.56
C ALA A 35 -12.02 -4.62 -14.53
N LEU A 36 -13.25 -4.19 -14.26
CA LEU A 36 -13.56 -3.20 -13.22
C LEU A 36 -13.20 -3.70 -11.82
N PHE A 37 -13.50 -4.96 -11.50
CA PHE A 37 -13.15 -5.57 -10.23
C PHE A 37 -11.63 -5.64 -10.03
N CYS A 38 -10.89 -6.04 -11.05
CA CYS A 38 -9.42 -6.04 -11.03
C CYS A 38 -8.85 -4.62 -10.90
N PHE A 39 -9.46 -3.63 -11.56
CA PHE A 39 -9.04 -2.23 -11.47
C PHE A 39 -9.29 -1.66 -10.07
N MET A 40 -10.45 -1.94 -9.46
CA MET A 40 -10.75 -1.53 -8.09
C MET A 40 -9.81 -2.19 -7.07
N LYS A 41 -9.49 -3.47 -7.27
CA LYS A 41 -8.55 -4.20 -6.40
C LYS A 41 -7.11 -3.72 -6.56
N ARG A 42 -6.73 -3.20 -7.71
CA ARG A 42 -5.40 -2.63 -7.97
C ARG A 42 -5.18 -1.27 -7.28
N GLY A 43 -6.26 -0.55 -6.98
CA GLY A 43 -6.21 0.69 -6.20
C GLY A 43 -6.08 0.49 -4.68
N ASN A 44 -6.39 -0.71 -4.18
CA ASN A 44 -6.27 -1.08 -2.77
C ASN A 44 -5.08 -2.02 -2.52
N GLY A 45 -4.00 -1.91 -3.30
CA GLY A 45 -2.72 -2.45 -2.89
C GLY A 45 -2.32 -1.70 -1.61
N GLU A 46 -2.68 -2.22 -0.44
CA GLU A 46 -2.04 -1.84 0.80
C GLU A 46 -0.55 -2.14 0.59
N SER A 47 0.18 -1.13 0.20
CA SER A 47 1.64 -1.18 0.21
C SER A 47 2.04 -1.53 1.62
N TYR A 48 2.60 -2.73 1.80
CA TYR A 48 2.95 -3.23 3.12
C TYR A 48 4.17 -2.47 3.60
N ALA A 49 3.89 -1.34 4.27
CA ALA A 49 4.94 -0.53 4.87
C ALA A 49 5.31 -1.11 6.23
N SER A 50 6.54 -1.52 6.39
CA SER A 50 7.11 -2.10 7.60
C SER A 50 8.24 -1.25 8.15
N LEU A 51 8.32 -1.16 9.48
CA LEU A 51 9.37 -0.50 10.24
C LEU A 51 10.27 -1.56 10.87
N SER A 52 11.56 -1.45 10.67
CA SER A 52 12.58 -2.28 11.33
C SER A 52 13.60 -1.41 12.04
N LEU A 53 14.05 -1.85 13.21
CA LEU A 53 15.07 -1.17 14.02
C LEU A 53 16.38 -1.94 13.93
N PHE A 54 17.49 -1.21 13.89
CA PHE A 54 18.81 -1.81 13.84
C PHE A 54 19.82 -1.07 14.74
N ARG A 55 20.91 -1.73 15.09
CA ARG A 55 22.01 -1.10 15.82
C ARG A 55 22.83 -0.23 14.87
N SER A 56 23.11 1.01 15.31
CA SER A 56 23.93 1.97 14.60
C SER A 56 24.99 2.51 15.55
N GLY A 57 26.22 2.07 15.42
CA GLY A 57 27.28 2.41 16.36
C GLY A 57 26.90 2.10 17.82
N ASN A 58 26.97 3.09 18.69
CA ASN A 58 26.61 2.97 20.11
C ASN A 58 25.11 3.17 20.38
N GLY A 59 24.29 3.32 19.34
CA GLY A 59 22.87 3.59 19.48
C GLY A 59 22.02 2.77 18.51
N TRP A 60 20.93 3.38 18.06
CA TRP A 60 19.91 2.76 17.22
C TRP A 60 19.63 3.59 15.98
N GLY A 61 19.15 2.92 14.94
CA GLY A 61 18.61 3.49 13.73
C GLY A 61 17.33 2.76 13.34
N TYR A 62 16.65 3.29 12.32
CA TYR A 62 15.46 2.64 11.76
C TYR A 62 15.52 2.58 10.24
N GLU A 63 14.84 1.59 9.68
CA GLU A 63 14.56 1.50 8.25
C GLU A 63 13.07 1.29 7.99
N ILE A 64 12.58 1.85 6.91
CA ILE A 64 11.21 1.65 6.44
C ILE A 64 11.26 0.97 5.07
N ARG A 65 10.52 -0.11 4.95
CA ARG A 65 10.36 -0.89 3.72
C ARG A 65 8.92 -0.78 3.22
N LEU A 66 8.78 -0.69 1.92
CA LEU A 66 7.51 -0.72 1.22
C LEU A 66 7.56 -1.88 0.22
N ASP A 67 6.70 -2.89 0.38
CA ASP A 67 6.69 -4.08 -0.48
C ASP A 67 8.11 -4.69 -0.66
N ASP A 68 8.79 -4.97 0.47
CA ASP A 68 10.17 -5.48 0.55
C ASP A 68 11.27 -4.54 0.00
N LYS A 69 10.91 -3.41 -0.59
CA LYS A 69 11.87 -2.41 -1.03
C LYS A 69 12.16 -1.42 0.10
N ARG A 70 13.43 -1.27 0.47
CA ARG A 70 13.86 -0.26 1.43
C ARG A 70 13.73 1.14 0.81
N ILE A 71 12.89 1.99 1.42
CA ILE A 71 12.64 3.37 0.99
C ILE A 71 13.31 4.39 1.89
N ILE A 72 13.49 4.06 3.18
CA ILE A 72 14.19 4.90 4.15
C ILE A 72 15.18 4.05 4.93
N TYR A 73 16.39 4.57 5.08
CA TYR A 73 17.43 4.04 5.95
C TYR A 73 18.00 5.18 6.78
N GLN A 74 17.71 5.20 8.06
CA GLN A 74 18.05 6.31 8.96
C GLN A 74 18.90 5.81 10.12
N PRO A 75 20.26 5.83 9.99
CA PRO A 75 21.16 5.39 11.03
C PRO A 75 21.40 6.45 12.13
N VAL A 76 21.03 7.70 11.87
CA VAL A 76 21.27 8.85 12.76
C VAL A 76 19.98 9.66 12.93
N ILE A 77 19.91 10.50 13.96
CA ILE A 77 18.76 11.36 14.23
C ILE A 77 18.61 12.39 13.10
N PRO A 78 17.45 12.45 12.42
CA PRO A 78 17.23 13.44 11.38
C PRO A 78 17.15 14.87 11.97
N ALA A 79 17.45 15.86 11.12
CA ALA A 79 17.33 17.29 11.45
C ALA A 79 18.25 17.79 12.61
N ILE A 80 19.20 16.99 13.06
CA ILE A 80 20.24 17.40 14.03
C ILE A 80 21.60 17.44 13.31
N ASP A 81 22.37 18.50 13.51
CA ASP A 81 23.65 18.72 12.80
C ASP A 81 24.74 17.72 13.18
N SER A 82 24.60 17.02 14.29
CA SER A 82 25.49 15.95 14.70
C SER A 82 25.01 14.60 14.17
N ALA A 83 25.87 13.85 13.49
CA ALA A 83 25.60 12.50 13.00
C ALA A 83 25.54 11.49 14.17
N CYS A 84 24.63 11.71 15.11
CA CYS A 84 24.44 10.86 16.29
C CYS A 84 23.33 9.85 16.06
N PRO A 85 23.54 8.56 16.39
CA PRO A 85 22.47 7.57 16.40
C PRO A 85 21.46 7.87 17.51
N PHE A 86 20.29 7.26 17.45
CA PHE A 86 19.29 7.38 18.51
C PHE A 86 19.81 6.74 19.81
N PRO A 87 19.68 7.41 20.96
CA PRO A 87 20.24 6.91 22.21
C PRO A 87 19.54 5.64 22.69
N THR A 88 18.24 5.49 22.43
CA THR A 88 17.45 4.34 22.84
C THR A 88 16.71 3.72 21.65
N ARG A 89 16.35 2.45 21.79
CA ARG A 89 15.53 1.73 20.82
C ARG A 89 14.15 2.37 20.67
N GLU A 90 13.59 2.77 21.80
CA GLU A 90 12.28 3.40 21.92
C GLU A 90 12.22 4.73 21.15
N SER A 91 13.26 5.56 21.27
CA SER A 91 13.32 6.83 20.53
C SER A 91 13.41 6.62 19.01
N ALA A 92 14.20 5.65 18.55
CA ALA A 92 14.25 5.28 17.12
C ALA A 92 12.90 4.74 16.62
N GLU A 93 12.22 3.94 17.43
CA GLU A 93 10.91 3.37 17.11
C GLU A 93 9.83 4.45 16.99
N GLN A 94 9.78 5.39 17.90
CA GLN A 94 8.80 6.48 17.90
C GLN A 94 8.94 7.38 16.68
N ILE A 95 10.15 7.79 16.38
CA ILE A 95 10.45 8.59 15.19
C ILE A 95 10.11 7.79 13.92
N GLY A 96 10.52 6.52 13.85
CA GLY A 96 10.22 5.65 12.72
C GLY A 96 8.72 5.43 12.51
N LYS A 97 7.94 5.27 13.59
CA LYS A 97 6.48 5.16 13.52
C LYS A 97 5.83 6.42 12.96
N GLN A 98 6.24 7.61 13.41
CA GLN A 98 5.70 8.87 12.87
C GLN A 98 5.98 9.03 11.37
N VAL A 99 7.20 8.69 10.93
CA VAL A 99 7.54 8.72 9.51
C VAL A 99 6.70 7.71 8.72
N LEU A 100 6.54 6.50 9.25
CA LEU A 100 5.71 5.46 8.64
C LEU A 100 4.24 5.88 8.47
N GLU A 101 3.65 6.51 9.49
CA GLU A 101 2.28 7.04 9.44
C GLU A 101 2.15 8.13 8.39
N ARG A 102 3.11 9.05 8.29
CA ARG A 102 3.12 10.08 7.24
C ARG A 102 3.18 9.49 5.84
N ILE A 103 3.98 8.44 5.65
CA ILE A 103 4.05 7.72 4.37
C ILE A 103 2.70 7.09 4.02
N ARG A 104 2.06 6.44 4.98
CA ARG A 104 0.72 5.85 4.81
C ARG A 104 -0.35 6.88 4.47
N ASP A 105 -0.25 8.06 5.09
CA ASP A 105 -1.15 9.19 4.82
C ASP A 105 -0.83 9.95 3.52
N GLY A 106 0.21 9.54 2.79
CA GLY A 106 0.67 10.25 1.58
C GLY A 106 1.21 11.65 1.85
N LYS A 107 1.64 11.92 3.10
CA LYS A 107 2.25 13.20 3.51
C LYS A 107 3.76 13.19 3.32
N THR A 108 4.36 14.38 3.36
CA THR A 108 5.82 14.53 3.36
C THR A 108 6.41 13.86 4.60
N PHE A 109 7.39 13.00 4.41
CA PHE A 109 8.01 12.20 5.48
C PHE A 109 9.14 12.93 6.23
N SER A 110 9.46 14.18 5.86
CA SER A 110 10.44 14.99 6.58
C SER A 110 9.89 15.41 7.95
N LEU A 111 10.71 15.27 8.98
CA LEU A 111 10.45 15.77 10.33
C LEU A 111 11.22 17.06 10.54
N THR A 112 10.61 18.02 11.23
CA THR A 112 11.29 19.22 11.66
C THR A 112 12.14 18.95 12.90
N ARG A 113 13.13 19.83 13.17
CA ARG A 113 13.96 19.73 14.38
C ARG A 113 13.11 19.73 15.65
N GLU A 114 12.11 20.61 15.73
CA GLU A 114 11.22 20.77 16.88
C GLU A 114 10.37 19.51 17.13
N GLU A 115 9.94 18.84 16.06
CA GLU A 115 9.20 17.58 16.17
C GLU A 115 10.10 16.47 16.73
N VAL A 116 11.31 16.35 16.22
CA VAL A 116 12.30 15.37 16.67
C VAL A 116 12.67 15.60 18.15
N GLU A 117 13.00 16.83 18.51
CA GLU A 117 13.35 17.20 19.89
C GLU A 117 12.21 16.92 20.88
N ARG A 118 10.97 17.23 20.50
CA ARG A 118 9.79 16.95 21.34
C ARG A 118 9.62 15.46 21.62
N ILE A 119 9.85 14.61 20.62
CA ILE A 119 9.74 13.15 20.79
C ILE A 119 10.88 12.63 21.66
N LEU A 120 12.11 13.12 21.46
CA LEU A 120 13.27 12.70 22.23
C LEU A 120 13.18 13.13 23.70
N ILE A 121 12.68 14.33 24.00
CA ILE A 121 12.52 14.85 25.37
C ILE A 121 11.46 14.04 26.13
N ASN A 122 10.35 13.71 25.50
CA ASN A 122 9.27 12.95 26.15
C ASN A 122 9.66 11.50 26.48
N HIS A 123 10.76 11.00 25.93
CA HIS A 123 11.23 9.63 26.13
C HIS A 123 12.61 9.53 26.76
N HIS A 124 13.08 10.61 27.37
CA HIS A 124 14.31 10.54 28.18
C HIS A 124 13.98 9.81 29.49
N PRO A 125 14.61 8.64 29.82
CA PRO A 125 14.32 7.89 31.03
C PRO A 125 14.87 8.57 32.30
N GLY A 126 14.86 9.90 32.35
CA GLY A 126 15.44 10.72 33.40
C GLY A 126 14.54 11.85 33.92
N ASN A 127 13.23 11.81 33.68
CA ASN A 127 12.32 12.73 34.37
C ASN A 127 11.57 11.99 35.49
N PRO A 128 12.07 12.01 36.75
CA PRO A 128 11.37 11.51 37.92
C PRO A 128 10.39 12.61 38.38
N GLY A 129 9.23 12.69 37.75
CA GLY A 129 8.29 13.72 38.13
C GLY A 129 6.94 13.58 37.42
N GLN A 130 6.19 12.55 37.70
CA GLN A 130 4.77 12.58 38.08
C GLN A 130 4.30 11.17 38.34
#